data_6552642f6e42223428e90f766a446c47
#
_entry.id   6552642f6e42223428e90f766a446c47
#
_cell.length_a   1.000
_cell.length_b   1.000
_cell.length_c   1.000
_cell.angle_alpha   90.00
_cell.angle_beta   90.00
_cell.angle_gamma   90.00
#
_symmetry.space_group_name_H-M   'P 1'
#
loop_
_entity.id
_entity.type
_entity.pdbx_description
1 polymer ?
#
loop_
_entity_poly.entity_id
_entity_poly.type
_entity_poly.pdbx_seq_one_letter_code
_entity_poly.pdbx_strand_id
1 'polypeptide(L)'
;MDTVTESKMAIEIAKAGGIGVIHRNLSINDQILEIKKVQKKGLVVGAAVGTNDTELSRAEKIIKCKVDLIVVDTAHGHTKRVANIIKFIKKKKSNKTTLCAGNIATAEAAKFLCKLGVDIVKVGIGPGSICTTRLVAGIGVPQLSALLDVKKGLSKNVKMISDGGIKFSGDIVKALAAGADAVMVGSMIAGTNESPGKII
;
A
#
# COMPACT_ATOMS: atom_id res chain seq x y z
N MET A 1 5.16 -6.44 0.74
CA MET A 1 5.70 -7.77 0.37
C MET A 1 6.45 -8.32 1.56
N ASP A 2 6.21 -9.56 1.87
CA ASP A 2 6.80 -10.30 2.99
C ASP A 2 8.32 -10.53 2.87
N THR A 3 8.83 -10.52 1.66
CA THR A 3 10.26 -10.65 1.35
C THR A 3 10.98 -9.29 1.22
N VAL A 4 10.31 -8.17 1.49
CA VAL A 4 10.88 -6.83 1.29
C VAL A 4 10.83 -5.98 2.55
N THR A 5 9.66 -5.88 3.20
CA THR A 5 9.47 -4.85 4.23
C THR A 5 8.98 -5.41 5.56
N GLU A 6 9.91 -5.51 6.50
CA GLU A 6 9.68 -5.58 7.93
C GLU A 6 10.35 -4.38 8.61
N SER A 7 10.53 -4.41 9.93
CA SER A 7 11.00 -3.25 10.69
C SER A 7 12.35 -2.70 10.25
N LYS A 8 13.32 -3.55 9.87
CA LYS A 8 14.64 -3.09 9.41
C LYS A 8 14.51 -2.20 8.17
N MET A 9 13.86 -2.71 7.13
CA MET A 9 13.61 -1.98 5.89
C MET A 9 12.76 -0.73 6.16
N ALA A 10 11.70 -0.84 6.97
CA ALA A 10 10.84 0.30 7.28
C ALA A 10 11.59 1.43 7.99
N ILE A 11 12.56 1.10 8.87
CA ILE A 11 13.41 2.08 9.54
C ILE A 11 14.29 2.83 8.54
N GLU A 12 14.97 2.12 7.63
CA GLU A 12 15.88 2.77 6.68
C GLU A 12 15.12 3.60 5.63
N ILE A 13 13.97 3.11 5.16
CA ILE A 13 13.09 3.91 4.28
C ILE A 13 12.59 5.17 5.00
N ALA A 14 12.21 5.09 6.27
CA ALA A 14 11.76 6.25 7.03
C ALA A 14 12.88 7.27 7.27
N LYS A 15 14.10 6.82 7.54
CA LYS A 15 15.30 7.69 7.62
C LYS A 15 15.59 8.41 6.30
N ALA A 16 15.31 7.76 5.17
CA ALA A 16 15.45 8.33 3.83
C ALA A 16 14.29 9.25 3.42
N GLY A 17 13.31 9.51 4.31
CA GLY A 17 12.17 10.39 4.05
C GLY A 17 10.97 9.71 3.40
N GLY A 18 10.98 8.38 3.29
CA GLY A 18 9.85 7.57 2.83
C GLY A 18 9.04 6.98 3.98
N ILE A 19 8.19 5.98 3.67
CA ILE A 19 7.43 5.23 4.67
C ILE A 19 7.42 3.74 4.31
N GLY A 20 7.86 2.89 5.23
CA GLY A 20 7.76 1.45 5.10
C GLY A 20 6.38 0.94 5.53
N VAL A 21 5.79 0.05 4.74
CA VAL A 21 4.50 -0.58 5.05
C VAL A 21 4.74 -2.02 5.49
N ILE A 22 4.53 -2.30 6.78
CA ILE A 22 4.66 -3.65 7.34
C ILE A 22 3.57 -4.54 6.75
N HIS A 23 3.98 -5.64 6.12
CA HIS A 23 3.06 -6.54 5.43
C HIS A 23 2.16 -7.33 6.39
N ARG A 24 1.05 -7.88 5.87
CA ARG A 24 0.07 -8.64 6.63
C ARG A 24 0.27 -10.18 6.61
N ASN A 25 1.31 -10.65 5.93
CA ASN A 25 1.69 -12.08 5.94
C ASN A 25 2.49 -12.44 7.21
N LEU A 26 1.94 -12.01 8.34
CA LEU A 26 2.42 -12.22 9.71
C LEU A 26 1.21 -12.48 10.60
N SER A 27 1.42 -13.10 11.76
CA SER A 27 0.39 -13.05 12.79
C SER A 27 0.12 -11.58 13.17
N ILE A 28 -1.07 -11.31 13.70
CA ILE A 28 -1.40 -9.93 14.10
C ILE A 28 -0.42 -9.42 15.17
N ASN A 29 0.01 -10.30 16.08
CA ASN A 29 0.93 -9.92 17.14
C ASN A 29 2.34 -9.62 16.60
N ASP A 30 2.83 -10.43 15.66
CA ASP A 30 4.14 -10.22 15.04
C ASP A 30 4.15 -8.94 14.20
N GLN A 31 3.08 -8.66 13.43
CA GLN A 31 2.97 -7.40 12.71
C GLN A 31 3.03 -6.19 13.65
N ILE A 32 2.36 -6.28 14.81
CA ILE A 32 2.41 -5.23 15.83
C ILE A 32 3.82 -5.09 16.43
N LEU A 33 4.53 -6.20 16.65
CA LEU A 33 5.90 -6.15 17.13
C LEU A 33 6.81 -5.43 16.13
N GLU A 34 6.68 -5.73 14.83
CA GLU A 34 7.42 -5.03 13.78
C GLU A 34 7.09 -3.53 13.73
N ILE A 35 5.82 -3.15 13.81
CA ILE A 35 5.40 -1.74 13.89
C ILE A 35 6.05 -1.05 15.08
N LYS A 36 5.99 -1.65 16.27
CA LYS A 36 6.56 -1.06 17.49
C LYS A 36 8.07 -0.88 17.43
N LYS A 37 8.80 -1.76 16.74
CA LYS A 37 10.25 -1.59 16.52
C LYS A 37 10.57 -0.30 15.78
N VAL A 38 9.77 0.06 14.76
CA VAL A 38 9.93 1.30 14.00
C VAL A 38 9.54 2.50 14.87
N GLN A 39 8.38 2.43 15.54
CA GLN A 39 7.88 3.50 16.41
C GLN A 39 8.83 3.82 17.58
N LYS A 40 9.51 2.82 18.15
CA LYS A 40 10.56 3.03 19.20
C LYS A 40 11.73 3.89 18.73
N LYS A 41 11.94 4.01 17.41
CA LYS A 41 12.95 4.91 16.82
C LYS A 41 12.42 6.33 16.53
N GLY A 42 11.16 6.61 16.87
CA GLY A 42 10.50 7.88 16.56
C GLY A 42 10.22 8.07 15.05
N LEU A 43 10.16 6.99 14.30
CA LEU A 43 10.00 7.01 12.83
C LEU A 43 8.59 6.67 12.39
N VAL A 44 8.20 7.20 11.24
CA VAL A 44 6.90 6.93 10.61
C VAL A 44 6.81 5.49 10.11
N VAL A 45 5.61 4.89 10.24
CA VAL A 45 5.37 3.52 9.82
C VAL A 45 3.96 3.32 9.29
N GLY A 46 3.86 2.58 8.19
CA GLY A 46 2.61 2.07 7.65
C GLY A 46 2.37 0.61 7.98
N ALA A 47 1.11 0.17 7.89
CA ALA A 47 0.74 -1.23 8.05
C ALA A 47 -0.35 -1.63 7.07
N ALA A 48 -0.20 -2.83 6.47
CA ALA A 48 -1.17 -3.40 5.56
C ALA A 48 -2.25 -4.19 6.29
N VAL A 49 -3.49 -4.09 5.80
CA VAL A 49 -4.65 -4.89 6.18
C VAL A 49 -5.34 -5.45 4.94
N GLY A 50 -5.92 -6.61 5.04
CA GLY A 50 -6.76 -7.21 3.99
C GLY A 50 -8.25 -6.87 4.16
N THR A 51 -9.11 -7.72 3.58
CA THR A 51 -10.57 -7.49 3.56
C THR A 51 -11.41 -8.67 4.03
N ASN A 52 -10.78 -9.73 4.51
CA ASN A 52 -11.47 -10.89 5.09
C ASN A 52 -11.95 -10.56 6.51
N ASP A 53 -12.84 -11.37 7.07
CA ASP A 53 -13.44 -11.13 8.39
C ASP A 53 -12.39 -11.08 9.52
N THR A 54 -11.34 -11.89 9.44
CA THR A 54 -10.21 -11.85 10.39
C THR A 54 -9.44 -10.52 10.36
N GLU A 55 -9.50 -9.78 9.25
CA GLU A 55 -8.79 -8.52 9.06
C GLU A 55 -9.44 -7.35 9.82
N LEU A 56 -10.69 -7.45 10.23
CA LEU A 56 -11.32 -6.46 11.12
C LEU A 56 -10.59 -6.41 12.48
N SER A 57 -10.25 -7.56 13.05
CA SER A 57 -9.47 -7.64 14.29
C SER A 57 -8.06 -7.10 14.10
N ARG A 58 -7.41 -7.40 12.96
CA ARG A 58 -6.10 -6.84 12.58
C ARG A 58 -6.16 -5.32 12.49
N ALA A 59 -7.13 -4.78 11.74
CA ALA A 59 -7.32 -3.34 11.58
C ALA A 59 -7.52 -2.64 12.93
N GLU A 60 -8.32 -3.21 13.82
CA GLU A 60 -8.54 -2.66 15.15
C GLU A 60 -7.25 -2.57 15.98
N LYS A 61 -6.45 -3.63 15.98
CA LYS A 61 -5.17 -3.64 16.70
C LYS A 61 -4.15 -2.66 16.09
N ILE A 62 -4.10 -2.56 14.75
CA ILE A 62 -3.24 -1.59 14.05
C ILE A 62 -3.66 -0.14 14.37
N ILE A 63 -4.96 0.16 14.38
CA ILE A 63 -5.49 1.47 14.78
C ILE A 63 -5.05 1.84 16.21
N LYS A 64 -5.11 0.87 17.14
CA LYS A 64 -4.64 1.06 18.53
C LYS A 64 -3.13 1.36 18.61
N CYS A 65 -2.34 0.88 17.66
CA CYS A 65 -0.91 1.21 17.55
C CYS A 65 -0.64 2.63 17.04
N LYS A 66 -1.67 3.36 16.56
CA LYS A 66 -1.55 4.73 16.05
C LYS A 66 -0.50 4.87 14.94
N VAL A 67 -0.51 3.94 13.98
CA VAL A 67 0.37 4.02 12.80
C VAL A 67 0.06 5.26 11.97
N ASP A 68 1.05 5.73 11.21
CA ASP A 68 0.90 6.91 10.36
C ASP A 68 0.09 6.61 9.09
N LEU A 69 0.20 5.39 8.56
CA LEU A 69 -0.47 4.96 7.35
C LEU A 69 -1.11 3.57 7.52
N ILE A 70 -2.39 3.44 7.20
CA ILE A 70 -3.05 2.14 7.04
C ILE A 70 -3.29 1.92 5.54
N VAL A 71 -2.85 0.77 5.03
CA VAL A 71 -3.04 0.38 3.63
C VAL A 71 -4.01 -0.78 3.54
N VAL A 72 -5.20 -0.55 3.01
CA VAL A 72 -6.12 -1.63 2.61
C VAL A 72 -5.60 -2.22 1.30
N ASP A 73 -4.92 -3.35 1.40
CA ASP A 73 -4.17 -3.96 0.32
C ASP A 73 -4.88 -5.19 -0.25
N THR A 74 -5.33 -5.07 -1.51
CA THR A 74 -6.08 -6.12 -2.22
C THR A 74 -5.69 -6.19 -3.68
N ALA A 75 -5.89 -7.37 -4.29
CA ALA A 75 -5.70 -7.55 -5.73
C ALA A 75 -6.72 -6.74 -6.56
N HIS A 76 -7.90 -6.42 -5.99
CA HIS A 76 -8.96 -5.66 -6.64
C HIS A 76 -9.69 -4.75 -5.64
N GLY A 77 -9.36 -3.45 -5.68
CA GLY A 77 -9.84 -2.44 -4.73
C GLY A 77 -11.30 -2.02 -4.91
N HIS A 78 -11.93 -2.30 -6.04
CA HIS A 78 -13.30 -1.89 -6.36
C HIS A 78 -14.32 -2.95 -5.96
N THR A 79 -14.43 -3.25 -4.67
CA THR A 79 -15.34 -4.28 -4.14
C THR A 79 -16.10 -3.85 -2.88
N LYS A 80 -17.23 -4.50 -2.61
CA LYS A 80 -18.01 -4.28 -1.36
C LYS A 80 -17.19 -4.60 -0.10
N ARG A 81 -16.31 -5.62 -0.14
CA ARG A 81 -15.44 -5.97 0.99
C ARG A 81 -14.47 -4.83 1.32
N VAL A 82 -13.89 -4.22 0.30
CA VAL A 82 -13.01 -3.04 0.46
C VAL A 82 -13.82 -1.87 1.05
N ALA A 83 -15.03 -1.62 0.57
CA ALA A 83 -15.87 -0.56 1.15
C ALA A 83 -16.17 -0.78 2.63
N ASN A 84 -16.44 -2.02 3.04
CA ASN A 84 -16.75 -2.35 4.42
C ASN A 84 -15.55 -2.11 5.36
N ILE A 85 -14.36 -2.56 4.99
CA ILE A 85 -13.15 -2.36 5.80
C ILE A 85 -12.76 -0.87 5.87
N ILE A 86 -12.89 -0.12 4.77
CA ILE A 86 -12.67 1.32 4.75
C ILE A 86 -13.60 2.04 5.73
N LYS A 87 -14.90 1.75 5.68
CA LYS A 87 -15.90 2.34 6.60
C LYS A 87 -15.57 2.02 8.06
N PHE A 88 -15.17 0.78 8.35
CA PHE A 88 -14.76 0.35 9.68
C PHE A 88 -13.54 1.14 10.18
N ILE A 89 -12.49 1.22 9.37
CA ILE A 89 -11.26 1.95 9.71
C ILE A 89 -11.55 3.43 9.92
N LYS A 90 -12.28 4.06 9.02
CA LYS A 90 -12.64 5.49 9.11
C LYS A 90 -13.38 5.85 10.38
N LYS A 91 -14.28 4.97 10.86
CA LYS A 91 -15.03 5.19 12.10
C LYS A 91 -14.13 5.17 13.35
N LYS A 92 -12.99 4.47 13.30
CA LYS A 92 -12.15 4.19 14.47
C LYS A 92 -10.77 4.84 14.43
N LYS A 93 -10.23 5.18 13.24
CA LYS A 93 -8.89 5.74 13.11
C LYS A 93 -8.80 7.17 13.64
N SER A 94 -7.62 7.54 14.10
CA SER A 94 -7.28 8.94 14.40
C SER A 94 -7.25 9.80 13.13
N ASN A 95 -7.51 11.10 13.25
CA ASN A 95 -7.33 12.06 12.16
C ASN A 95 -5.87 12.19 11.71
N LYS A 96 -4.91 11.78 12.54
CA LYS A 96 -3.48 11.76 12.20
C LYS A 96 -3.07 10.56 11.34
N THR A 97 -3.89 9.50 11.31
CA THR A 97 -3.61 8.29 10.52
C THR A 97 -4.15 8.46 9.10
N THR A 98 -3.30 8.36 8.11
CA THR A 98 -3.66 8.38 6.69
C THR A 98 -4.22 7.02 6.26
N LEU A 99 -5.24 7.00 5.43
CA LEU A 99 -5.86 5.79 4.90
C LEU A 99 -5.63 5.66 3.40
N CYS A 100 -4.88 4.64 3.00
CA CYS A 100 -4.67 4.25 1.63
C CYS A 100 -5.50 3.01 1.29
N ALA A 101 -6.02 2.93 0.08
CA ALA A 101 -6.71 1.73 -0.40
C ALA A 101 -6.39 1.43 -1.88
N GLY A 102 -6.32 0.17 -2.22
CA GLY A 102 -6.08 -0.34 -3.57
C GLY A 102 -6.05 -1.87 -3.61
N ASN A 103 -5.67 -2.48 -4.76
CA ASN A 103 -5.18 -1.78 -5.95
C ASN A 103 -6.33 -1.53 -6.92
N ILE A 104 -6.20 -0.46 -7.67
CA ILE A 104 -7.15 -0.06 -8.72
C ILE A 104 -6.41 0.27 -10.01
N ALA A 105 -7.14 0.36 -11.12
CA ALA A 105 -6.59 0.72 -12.44
C ALA A 105 -7.54 1.57 -13.29
N THR A 106 -8.73 1.96 -12.77
CA THR A 106 -9.74 2.69 -13.55
C THR A 106 -10.25 3.94 -12.84
N ALA A 107 -10.75 4.89 -13.64
CA ALA A 107 -11.38 6.11 -13.12
C ALA A 107 -12.61 5.84 -12.25
N GLU A 108 -13.41 4.81 -12.60
CA GLU A 108 -14.59 4.42 -11.80
C GLU A 108 -14.19 3.92 -10.43
N ALA A 109 -13.15 3.08 -10.34
CA ALA A 109 -12.62 2.59 -9.08
C ALA A 109 -12.06 3.74 -8.22
N ALA A 110 -11.39 4.73 -8.85
CA ALA A 110 -10.93 5.93 -8.16
C ALA A 110 -12.10 6.72 -7.57
N LYS A 111 -13.14 7.01 -8.37
CA LYS A 111 -14.35 7.68 -7.90
C LYS A 111 -15.02 6.93 -6.75
N PHE A 112 -15.06 5.60 -6.82
CA PHE A 112 -15.62 4.75 -5.77
C PHE A 112 -14.83 4.91 -4.45
N LEU A 113 -13.51 4.80 -4.47
CA LEU A 113 -12.67 4.95 -3.28
C LEU A 113 -12.70 6.38 -2.72
N CYS A 114 -12.69 7.40 -3.60
CA CYS A 114 -12.83 8.80 -3.20
C CYS A 114 -14.15 9.05 -2.45
N LYS A 115 -15.27 8.50 -2.93
CA LYS A 115 -16.58 8.59 -2.25
C LYS A 115 -16.57 7.94 -0.87
N LEU A 116 -15.76 6.89 -0.66
CA LEU A 116 -15.56 6.27 0.64
C LEU A 116 -14.67 7.11 1.56
N GLY A 117 -14.03 8.15 1.02
CA GLY A 117 -13.20 9.11 1.75
C GLY A 117 -11.84 8.54 2.17
N VAL A 118 -11.18 7.82 1.28
CA VAL A 118 -9.75 7.49 1.45
C VAL A 118 -8.92 8.75 1.23
N ASP A 119 -7.74 8.78 1.84
CA ASP A 119 -6.80 9.87 1.68
C ASP A 119 -5.87 9.60 0.48
N ILE A 120 -5.61 8.32 0.19
CA ILE A 120 -4.71 7.87 -0.88
C ILE A 120 -5.35 6.69 -1.63
N VAL A 121 -5.18 6.66 -2.95
CA VAL A 121 -5.46 5.48 -3.77
C VAL A 121 -4.14 4.83 -4.23
N LYS A 122 -4.09 3.50 -4.24
CA LYS A 122 -2.93 2.73 -4.70
C LYS A 122 -3.26 2.06 -6.04
N VAL A 123 -2.44 2.35 -7.06
CA VAL A 123 -2.71 2.02 -8.48
C VAL A 123 -1.73 0.99 -8.99
N GLY A 124 -2.26 -0.09 -9.55
CA GLY A 124 -1.47 -1.12 -10.22
C GLY A 124 -2.16 -2.49 -10.16
N ILE A 125 -2.57 -3.00 -11.30
CA ILE A 125 -3.12 -4.35 -11.48
C ILE A 125 -2.18 -5.17 -12.36
N GLY A 126 -1.42 -6.07 -11.73
CA GLY A 126 -0.50 -6.97 -12.41
C GLY A 126 0.87 -6.42 -12.83
N PRO A 127 1.32 -5.19 -12.48
CA PRO A 127 2.63 -4.69 -12.93
C PRO A 127 3.80 -5.19 -12.08
N GLY A 128 3.56 -5.75 -10.90
CA GLY A 128 4.61 -6.22 -9.99
C GLY A 128 5.46 -7.34 -10.58
N SER A 129 6.76 -7.34 -10.31
CA SER A 129 7.71 -8.35 -10.86
C SER A 129 7.40 -9.78 -10.42
N ILE A 130 6.83 -9.96 -9.23
CA ILE A 130 6.40 -11.26 -8.69
C ILE A 130 4.90 -11.53 -8.88
N CYS A 131 4.18 -10.60 -9.50
CA CYS A 131 2.74 -10.73 -9.69
C CYS A 131 2.41 -11.74 -10.80
N THR A 132 1.69 -12.79 -10.45
CA THR A 132 1.25 -13.83 -11.38
C THR A 132 -0.11 -13.53 -12.00
N THR A 133 -0.79 -12.46 -11.62
CA THR A 133 -2.16 -12.13 -12.07
C THR A 133 -2.27 -12.08 -13.60
N ARG A 134 -1.30 -11.48 -14.29
CA ARG A 134 -1.28 -11.43 -15.75
C ARG A 134 -1.11 -12.80 -16.39
N LEU A 135 -0.28 -13.65 -15.80
CA LEU A 135 0.04 -14.98 -16.34
C LEU A 135 -1.08 -15.98 -16.04
N VAL A 136 -1.60 -15.98 -14.82
CA VAL A 136 -2.57 -16.98 -14.34
C VAL A 136 -4.01 -16.57 -14.67
N ALA A 137 -4.36 -15.30 -14.43
CA ALA A 137 -5.73 -14.82 -14.63
C ALA A 137 -5.94 -14.05 -15.95
N GLY A 138 -4.87 -13.77 -16.70
CA GLY A 138 -4.95 -12.95 -17.91
C GLY A 138 -5.38 -11.49 -17.65
N ILE A 139 -5.31 -11.04 -16.40
CA ILE A 139 -5.80 -9.72 -15.99
C ILE A 139 -4.62 -8.80 -15.68
N GLY A 140 -4.62 -7.62 -16.25
CA GLY A 140 -3.63 -6.59 -15.97
C GLY A 140 -3.86 -5.34 -16.82
N VAL A 141 -3.32 -4.23 -16.33
CA VAL A 141 -3.36 -2.95 -17.05
C VAL A 141 -1.92 -2.40 -17.12
N PRO A 142 -1.48 -1.87 -18.27
CA PRO A 142 -0.20 -1.16 -18.35
C PRO A 142 -0.16 -0.01 -17.34
N GLN A 143 0.94 0.10 -16.57
CA GLN A 143 0.96 0.97 -15.40
C GLN A 143 0.70 2.44 -15.72
N LEU A 144 1.32 2.99 -16.76
CA LEU A 144 1.08 4.38 -17.15
C LEU A 144 -0.37 4.62 -17.57
N SER A 145 -0.97 3.68 -18.32
CA SER A 145 -2.38 3.77 -18.70
C SER A 145 -3.30 3.76 -17.47
N ALA A 146 -2.99 2.91 -16.49
CA ALA A 146 -3.74 2.87 -15.22
C ALA A 146 -3.65 4.19 -14.45
N LEU A 147 -2.45 4.78 -14.34
CA LEU A 147 -2.24 6.07 -13.67
C LEU A 147 -3.04 7.19 -14.35
N LEU A 148 -2.92 7.30 -15.68
CA LEU A 148 -3.62 8.32 -16.47
C LEU A 148 -5.15 8.18 -16.38
N ASP A 149 -5.66 6.96 -16.35
CA ASP A 149 -7.09 6.74 -16.23
C ASP A 149 -7.60 7.01 -14.81
N VAL A 150 -6.93 6.48 -13.78
CA VAL A 150 -7.26 6.73 -12.37
C VAL A 150 -7.25 8.23 -12.07
N LYS A 151 -6.30 8.99 -12.62
CA LYS A 151 -6.23 10.46 -12.44
C LYS A 151 -7.51 11.18 -12.84
N LYS A 152 -8.21 10.72 -13.89
CA LYS A 152 -9.51 11.30 -14.33
C LYS A 152 -10.63 11.12 -13.28
N GLY A 153 -10.51 10.11 -12.42
CA GLY A 153 -11.49 9.80 -11.37
C GLY A 153 -11.15 10.33 -9.99
N LEU A 154 -9.95 10.89 -9.80
CA LEU A 154 -9.49 11.37 -8.50
C LEU A 154 -10.20 12.65 -8.07
N SER A 155 -10.55 12.71 -6.80
CA SER A 155 -10.94 13.95 -6.13
C SER A 155 -9.69 14.80 -5.81
N LYS A 156 -9.83 16.12 -5.83
CA LYS A 156 -8.73 17.10 -5.69
C LYS A 156 -7.80 16.85 -4.48
N ASN A 157 -8.34 16.35 -3.38
CA ASN A 157 -7.60 16.16 -2.13
C ASN A 157 -7.08 14.73 -1.93
N VAL A 158 -7.37 13.80 -2.85
CA VAL A 158 -6.93 12.41 -2.76
C VAL A 158 -5.62 12.23 -3.52
N LYS A 159 -4.64 11.61 -2.87
CA LYS A 159 -3.32 11.35 -3.44
C LYS A 159 -3.27 10.00 -4.15
N MET A 160 -2.29 9.82 -5.02
CA MET A 160 -2.12 8.61 -5.82
C MET A 160 -0.72 8.01 -5.64
N ILE A 161 -0.65 6.73 -5.27
CA ILE A 161 0.58 5.94 -5.25
C ILE A 161 0.59 5.02 -6.47
N SER A 162 1.67 5.07 -7.26
CA SER A 162 1.97 4.08 -8.30
C SER A 162 2.61 2.85 -7.66
N ASP A 163 1.94 1.70 -7.74
CA ASP A 163 2.39 0.45 -7.12
C ASP A 163 2.70 -0.62 -8.17
N GLY A 164 3.98 -1.01 -8.22
CA GLY A 164 4.50 -2.03 -9.13
C GLY A 164 5.00 -1.50 -10.47
N GLY A 165 5.80 -2.34 -11.14
CA GLY A 165 6.40 -2.02 -12.44
C GLY A 165 7.61 -1.08 -12.36
N ILE A 166 8.08 -0.71 -11.19
CA ILE A 166 9.25 0.15 -10.99
C ILE A 166 10.49 -0.74 -10.92
N LYS A 167 11.32 -0.68 -11.95
CA LYS A 167 12.58 -1.43 -12.05
C LYS A 167 13.82 -0.51 -12.06
N PHE A 168 13.65 0.69 -12.59
CA PHE A 168 14.72 1.67 -12.76
C PHE A 168 14.26 3.05 -12.27
N SER A 169 15.21 3.94 -11.97
CA SER A 169 14.89 5.32 -11.56
C SER A 169 14.04 6.08 -12.59
N GLY A 170 14.24 5.82 -13.88
CA GLY A 170 13.42 6.39 -14.94
C GLY A 170 11.93 6.00 -14.85
N ASP A 171 11.61 4.83 -14.28
CA ASP A 171 10.21 4.43 -14.09
C ASP A 171 9.53 5.25 -12.97
N ILE A 172 10.30 5.64 -11.95
CA ILE A 172 9.84 6.57 -10.90
C ILE A 172 9.44 7.90 -11.55
N VAL A 173 10.33 8.47 -12.37
CA VAL A 173 10.09 9.75 -13.05
C VAL A 173 8.84 9.67 -13.94
N LYS A 174 8.70 8.60 -14.73
CA LYS A 174 7.51 8.39 -15.58
C LYS A 174 6.22 8.31 -14.75
N ALA A 175 6.23 7.59 -13.63
CA ALA A 175 5.06 7.46 -12.76
C ALA A 175 4.65 8.82 -12.15
N LEU A 176 5.63 9.60 -11.67
CA LEU A 176 5.40 10.95 -11.14
C LEU A 176 4.90 11.91 -12.22
N ALA A 177 5.49 11.87 -13.42
CA ALA A 177 5.05 12.67 -14.57
C ALA A 177 3.62 12.32 -15.01
N ALA A 178 3.22 11.03 -14.90
CA ALA A 178 1.85 10.59 -15.15
C ALA A 178 0.85 11.04 -14.06
N GLY A 179 1.34 11.64 -12.97
CA GLY A 179 0.53 12.26 -11.93
C GLY A 179 0.44 11.47 -10.62
N ALA A 180 1.28 10.47 -10.41
CA ALA A 180 1.43 9.86 -9.11
C ALA A 180 2.10 10.86 -8.13
N ASP A 181 1.65 10.90 -6.89
CA ASP A 181 2.27 11.70 -5.83
C ASP A 181 3.45 10.96 -5.17
N ALA A 182 3.45 9.62 -5.24
CA ALA A 182 4.52 8.76 -4.75
C ALA A 182 4.55 7.43 -5.52
N VAL A 183 5.63 6.68 -5.36
CA VAL A 183 5.77 5.33 -5.90
C VAL A 183 5.98 4.32 -4.78
N MET A 184 5.43 3.11 -4.95
CA MET A 184 5.72 1.97 -4.09
C MET A 184 6.70 1.05 -4.81
N VAL A 185 7.86 0.86 -4.21
CA VAL A 185 8.92 0.01 -4.73
C VAL A 185 9.01 -1.30 -3.94
N GLY A 186 9.33 -2.37 -4.63
CA GLY A 186 9.54 -3.69 -4.04
C GLY A 186 10.83 -4.33 -4.57
N SER A 187 10.84 -4.77 -5.81
CA SER A 187 11.98 -5.49 -6.41
C SER A 187 13.29 -4.69 -6.46
N MET A 188 13.22 -3.35 -6.50
CA MET A 188 14.44 -2.52 -6.47
C MET A 188 15.22 -2.62 -5.15
N ILE A 189 14.56 -2.96 -4.06
CA ILE A 189 15.15 -3.03 -2.72
C ILE A 189 15.07 -4.43 -2.13
N ALA A 190 14.50 -5.39 -2.87
CA ALA A 190 14.51 -6.80 -2.49
C ALA A 190 15.94 -7.34 -2.50
N GLY A 191 16.29 -8.15 -1.50
CA GLY A 191 17.64 -8.73 -1.38
C GLY A 191 18.71 -7.82 -0.80
N THR A 192 18.36 -6.60 -0.36
CA THR A 192 19.26 -5.76 0.46
C THR A 192 19.37 -6.33 1.88
N ASN A 193 20.37 -5.87 2.64
CA ASN A 193 20.60 -6.31 4.03
C ASN A 193 19.43 -6.02 4.98
N GLU A 194 18.57 -5.08 4.63
CA GLU A 194 17.40 -4.66 5.38
C GLU A 194 16.15 -5.48 5.05
N SER A 195 16.16 -6.19 3.93
CA SER A 195 15.06 -7.08 3.53
C SER A 195 14.99 -8.30 4.45
N PRO A 196 13.77 -8.74 4.83
CA PRO A 196 13.61 -9.98 5.57
C PRO A 196 13.94 -11.19 4.68
N GLY A 197 14.33 -12.28 5.34
CA GLY A 197 14.68 -13.54 4.68
C GLY A 197 16.16 -13.90 4.83
N LYS A 198 16.49 -15.08 4.33
CA LYS A 198 17.88 -15.58 4.27
C LYS A 198 18.40 -15.44 2.84
N ILE A 199 19.64 -15.01 2.71
CA ILE A 199 20.38 -15.13 1.44
C ILE A 199 20.65 -16.62 1.23
N ILE A 200 20.21 -17.15 0.10
CA ILE A 200 20.41 -18.55 -0.30
C ILE A 200 21.52 -18.57 -1.33
#